data_970166030a5ba55230e2ec51a41df10a
#
_entry.id   970166030a5ba55230e2ec51a41df10a
#
_cell.length_a   1.000
_cell.length_b   1.000
_cell.length_c   1.000
_cell.angle_alpha   90.00
_cell.angle_beta   90.00
_cell.angle_gamma   90.00
#
_symmetry.space_group_name_H-M   'P 1'
#
loop_
_entity.id
_entity.type
_entity.pdbx_description
1 polymer ?
#
loop_
_entity_poly.entity_id
_entity_poly.type
_entity_poly.pdbx_seq_one_letter_code
_entity_poly.pdbx_strand_id
1 'polypeptide(L)'
;MKRLATILLLLTAAMTVSAQAPVGEPQIPVYPSLSDGESFSMIMVPDPQSYVKFAANQPLFELQTAWIAQNAERLNIRAALFTGDMVEQNNKLIAAAIPNPNNGDRTSRQQWQAVSDALARLDGKMPYIVCQGNHDIGYIAAEHRYSQMPDYIYPERNSAFAATLVATAPNHEGIHTMESAAYEFHDKAWGDLLVIAFEFAPRDETLEWARQLIESEAYRNHRVIILTHSFLATDGSRIEKEGYKLSPRNWPQAVWDKLIYPSKNICLVLCGHTGTPPKFDATGTADYRSTSALRVDKAADGHDIPQMMFNSQNGDGDWNGNGGDCWLRILEFKPDGKTISVSTFSPLFAISKRTAHMAWRNEACDRFDITVARP
;
A
#
# COMPACT_ATOMS: atom_id res chain seq x y z
N MET A 1 7.27 -66.20 58.28
CA MET A 1 6.41 -65.04 58.03
C MET A 1 6.71 -64.50 56.66
N LYS A 2 5.92 -64.87 55.69
CA LYS A 2 6.07 -64.46 54.26
C LYS A 2 5.18 -63.24 54.02
N ARG A 3 5.75 -62.11 53.59
CA ARG A 3 4.98 -60.90 53.17
C ARG A 3 4.73 -61.02 51.69
N LEU A 4 3.44 -61.11 51.27
CA LEU A 4 2.96 -60.97 49.92
C LEU A 4 2.98 -59.44 49.60
N ALA A 5 3.65 -59.08 48.50
CA ALA A 5 3.55 -57.77 47.90
C ALA A 5 2.54 -57.85 46.73
N THR A 6 1.42 -57.10 46.86
CA THR A 6 0.42 -56.97 45.83
C THR A 6 0.84 -55.81 44.88
N ILE A 7 1.12 -56.14 43.63
CA ILE A 7 1.39 -55.13 42.58
C ILE A 7 0.05 -54.75 41.97
N LEU A 8 -0.33 -53.48 42.09
CA LEU A 8 -1.51 -52.88 41.47
C LEU A 8 -1.10 -52.34 40.12
N LEU A 9 -1.57 -52.99 39.04
CA LEU A 9 -1.40 -52.52 37.66
C LEU A 9 -2.49 -51.49 37.38
N LEU A 10 -2.12 -50.20 37.22
CA LEU A 10 -2.98 -49.15 36.70
C LEU A 10 -2.89 -49.17 35.17
N LEU A 11 -3.94 -49.63 34.49
CA LEU A 11 -4.16 -49.43 33.06
C LEU A 11 -4.67 -47.98 32.86
N THR A 12 -3.84 -47.12 32.31
CA THR A 12 -4.26 -45.82 31.75
C THR A 12 -4.73 -46.05 30.31
N ALA A 13 -6.04 -46.03 30.10
CA ALA A 13 -6.60 -45.96 28.72
C ALA A 13 -6.37 -44.54 28.17
N ALA A 14 -5.46 -44.41 27.20
CA ALA A 14 -5.29 -43.20 26.42
C ALA A 14 -6.45 -43.09 25.44
N MET A 15 -7.43 -42.22 25.71
CA MET A 15 -8.42 -41.83 24.71
C MET A 15 -7.73 -40.96 23.67
N THR A 16 -7.47 -41.51 22.50
CA THR A 16 -7.12 -40.74 21.31
C THR A 16 -8.39 -40.07 20.79
N VAL A 17 -8.57 -38.79 21.09
CA VAL A 17 -9.55 -37.98 20.41
C VAL A 17 -9.03 -37.71 18.99
N SER A 18 -9.52 -38.47 18.03
CA SER A 18 -9.35 -38.18 16.61
C SER A 18 -10.25 -36.98 16.30
N ALA A 19 -9.66 -35.80 16.20
CA ALA A 19 -10.35 -34.66 15.63
C ALA A 19 -10.53 -34.92 14.13
N GLN A 20 -11.73 -35.34 13.74
CA GLN A 20 -12.13 -35.37 12.33
C GLN A 20 -12.08 -33.92 11.79
N ALA A 21 -11.28 -33.70 10.76
CA ALA A 21 -11.32 -32.45 10.02
C ALA A 21 -12.74 -32.25 9.45
N PRO A 22 -13.30 -31.04 9.53
CA PRO A 22 -14.61 -30.77 8.98
C PRO A 22 -14.61 -31.04 7.48
N VAL A 23 -15.59 -31.81 7.04
CA VAL A 23 -15.81 -32.18 5.63
C VAL A 23 -16.32 -30.92 4.90
N GLY A 24 -15.49 -30.39 3.97
CA GLY A 24 -16.00 -29.81 2.75
C GLY A 24 -16.66 -28.42 2.83
N GLU A 25 -15.96 -27.39 3.32
CA GLU A 25 -16.21 -26.04 2.82
C GLU A 25 -15.47 -25.85 1.47
N PRO A 26 -16.08 -25.13 0.49
CA PRO A 26 -15.40 -24.85 -0.76
C PRO A 26 -14.10 -24.11 -0.43
N GLN A 27 -12.96 -24.73 -0.75
CA GLN A 27 -11.66 -24.10 -0.55
C GLN A 27 -11.61 -22.86 -1.43
N ILE A 28 -11.74 -21.67 -0.83
CA ILE A 28 -11.45 -20.41 -1.52
C ILE A 28 -10.02 -20.52 -2.03
N PRO A 29 -9.77 -20.30 -3.34
CA PRO A 29 -8.41 -20.38 -3.86
C PRO A 29 -7.47 -19.49 -3.02
N VAL A 30 -6.48 -20.12 -2.42
CA VAL A 30 -5.45 -19.42 -1.63
C VAL A 30 -4.56 -18.54 -2.52
N TYR A 31 -4.66 -18.78 -3.83
CA TYR A 31 -3.89 -18.06 -4.84
C TYR A 31 -4.81 -17.14 -5.63
N PRO A 32 -4.63 -15.81 -5.53
CA PRO A 32 -5.34 -14.86 -6.37
C PRO A 32 -5.16 -15.21 -7.85
N SER A 33 -6.20 -15.05 -8.62
CA SER A 33 -6.18 -15.11 -10.07
C SER A 33 -6.93 -13.92 -10.63
N LEU A 34 -6.54 -13.44 -11.80
CA LEU A 34 -7.35 -12.49 -12.54
C LEU A 34 -8.65 -13.17 -12.96
N SER A 35 -9.71 -12.40 -12.98
CA SER A 35 -11.04 -12.92 -13.40
C SER A 35 -11.15 -13.07 -14.91
N ASP A 36 -10.28 -12.40 -15.65
CA ASP A 36 -10.17 -12.46 -17.10
C ASP A 36 -8.69 -12.53 -17.52
N GLY A 37 -8.36 -13.37 -18.50
CA GLY A 37 -6.99 -13.55 -18.98
C GLY A 37 -6.40 -12.34 -19.71
N GLU A 38 -7.24 -11.41 -20.16
CA GLU A 38 -6.81 -10.15 -20.80
C GLU A 38 -6.69 -8.98 -19.81
N SER A 39 -7.06 -9.19 -18.53
CA SER A 39 -6.86 -8.21 -17.47
C SER A 39 -5.37 -8.06 -17.15
N PHE A 40 -5.02 -6.91 -16.61
CA PHE A 40 -3.76 -6.73 -15.90
C PHE A 40 -4.03 -6.25 -14.47
N SER A 41 -3.02 -6.24 -13.62
CA SER A 41 -3.17 -5.73 -12.26
C SER A 41 -2.08 -4.72 -11.88
N MET A 42 -2.40 -3.90 -10.88
CA MET A 42 -1.44 -3.16 -10.07
C MET A 42 -1.67 -3.54 -8.60
N ILE A 43 -0.60 -3.64 -7.84
CA ILE A 43 -0.69 -4.00 -6.43
C ILE A 43 -0.50 -2.76 -5.58
N MET A 44 -1.51 -2.41 -4.77
CA MET A 44 -1.43 -1.30 -3.82
C MET A 44 -0.96 -1.84 -2.46
N VAL A 45 0.18 -1.34 -2.00
CA VAL A 45 0.80 -1.68 -0.72
C VAL A 45 0.65 -0.48 0.21
N PRO A 46 -0.09 -0.63 1.31
CA PRO A 46 -0.25 0.47 2.27
C PRO A 46 0.99 0.64 3.14
N ASP A 47 1.14 1.77 3.71
CA ASP A 47 2.12 2.33 4.64
C ASP A 47 2.99 1.27 5.36
N PRO A 48 4.19 0.92 4.87
CA PRO A 48 4.98 -0.19 5.38
C PRO A 48 5.83 0.17 6.61
N GLN A 49 5.72 1.38 7.17
CA GLN A 49 6.56 1.88 8.26
C GLN A 49 6.65 0.94 9.46
N SER A 50 5.55 0.31 9.85
CA SER A 50 5.51 -0.60 11.00
C SER A 50 6.25 -1.92 10.73
N TYR A 51 6.47 -2.31 9.48
CA TYR A 51 7.32 -3.45 9.14
C TYR A 51 8.80 -3.14 9.31
N VAL A 52 9.22 -1.90 9.11
CA VAL A 52 10.65 -1.55 9.08
C VAL A 52 11.15 -0.90 10.38
N LYS A 53 10.26 -0.34 11.20
CA LYS A 53 10.64 0.25 12.49
C LYS A 53 11.11 -0.79 13.51
N PHE A 54 10.63 -2.05 13.40
CA PHE A 54 11.08 -3.17 14.22
C PHE A 54 11.84 -4.20 13.40
N ALA A 55 13.00 -4.63 13.89
CA ALA A 55 13.82 -5.64 13.20
C ALA A 55 13.05 -6.98 13.01
N ALA A 56 12.20 -7.33 13.97
CA ALA A 56 11.41 -8.55 13.94
C ALA A 56 10.33 -8.56 12.83
N ASN A 57 9.87 -7.39 12.38
CA ASN A 57 8.79 -7.28 11.40
C ASN A 57 9.29 -7.23 9.94
N GLN A 58 10.57 -6.91 9.72
CA GLN A 58 11.12 -6.80 8.36
C GLN A 58 10.84 -8.03 7.48
N PRO A 59 10.95 -9.29 7.96
CA PRO A 59 10.63 -10.46 7.14
C PRO A 59 9.22 -10.46 6.56
N LEU A 60 8.27 -9.78 7.19
CA LEU A 60 6.90 -9.67 6.70
C LEU A 60 6.80 -8.72 5.49
N PHE A 61 7.53 -7.61 5.50
CA PHE A 61 7.62 -6.74 4.34
C PHE A 61 8.33 -7.42 3.17
N GLU A 62 9.42 -8.14 3.47
CA GLU A 62 10.11 -8.96 2.47
C GLU A 62 9.23 -10.07 1.89
N LEU A 63 8.38 -10.71 2.72
CA LEU A 63 7.38 -11.67 2.26
C LEU A 63 6.39 -11.02 1.29
N GLN A 64 5.90 -9.82 1.63
CA GLN A 64 4.94 -9.09 0.81
C GLN A 64 5.52 -8.74 -0.57
N THR A 65 6.74 -8.19 -0.62
CA THR A 65 7.41 -7.86 -1.88
C THR A 65 7.84 -9.11 -2.67
N ALA A 66 8.28 -10.18 -1.97
CA ALA A 66 8.57 -11.47 -2.61
C ALA A 66 7.33 -12.09 -3.24
N TRP A 67 6.18 -12.03 -2.56
CA TRP A 67 4.91 -12.51 -3.10
C TRP A 67 4.51 -11.73 -4.36
N ILE A 68 4.63 -10.41 -4.36
CA ILE A 68 4.37 -9.56 -5.53
C ILE A 68 5.27 -10.00 -6.69
N ALA A 69 6.57 -10.13 -6.45
CA ALA A 69 7.55 -10.54 -7.45
C ALA A 69 7.28 -11.94 -8.04
N GLN A 70 6.87 -12.89 -7.20
CA GLN A 70 6.56 -14.27 -7.62
C GLN A 70 5.27 -14.38 -8.43
N ASN A 71 4.35 -13.46 -8.24
CA ASN A 71 3.05 -13.45 -8.93
C ASN A 71 2.99 -12.47 -10.11
N ALA A 72 4.11 -11.84 -10.47
CA ALA A 72 4.20 -10.83 -11.52
C ALA A 72 3.57 -11.31 -12.84
N GLU A 73 3.93 -12.49 -13.33
CA GLU A 73 3.40 -13.05 -14.57
C GLU A 73 1.96 -13.53 -14.40
N ARG A 74 1.66 -14.31 -13.34
CA ARG A 74 0.36 -14.93 -13.14
C ARG A 74 -0.78 -13.93 -12.96
N LEU A 75 -0.51 -12.80 -12.33
CA LEU A 75 -1.45 -11.70 -12.12
C LEU A 75 -1.23 -10.55 -13.10
N ASN A 76 -0.38 -10.73 -14.11
CA ASN A 76 -0.01 -9.68 -15.07
C ASN A 76 0.23 -8.33 -14.35
N ILE A 77 1.08 -8.36 -13.28
CA ILE A 77 1.31 -7.19 -12.45
C ILE A 77 2.21 -6.21 -13.21
N ARG A 78 1.69 -5.01 -13.47
CA ARG A 78 2.43 -3.98 -14.19
C ARG A 78 3.16 -3.00 -13.29
N ALA A 79 2.70 -2.82 -12.05
CA ALA A 79 3.37 -1.98 -11.05
C ALA A 79 2.97 -2.37 -9.63
N ALA A 80 3.88 -2.11 -8.67
CA ALA A 80 3.57 -2.06 -7.25
C ALA A 80 3.46 -0.59 -6.82
N LEU A 81 2.34 -0.21 -6.19
CA LEU A 81 2.01 1.15 -5.77
C LEU A 81 2.12 1.25 -4.26
N PHE A 82 3.08 2.01 -3.75
CA PHE A 82 3.29 2.23 -2.32
C PHE A 82 2.73 3.58 -1.90
N THR A 83 1.86 3.59 -0.90
CA THR A 83 1.11 4.79 -0.50
C THR A 83 1.88 5.74 0.42
N GLY A 84 3.20 5.58 0.55
CA GLY A 84 4.06 6.41 1.40
C GLY A 84 4.25 5.84 2.79
N ASP A 85 4.85 6.63 3.67
CA ASP A 85 5.27 6.19 5.00
C ASP A 85 6.11 4.89 4.93
N MET A 86 7.12 4.94 4.06
CA MET A 86 8.04 3.83 3.85
C MET A 86 8.85 3.52 5.11
N VAL A 87 9.10 4.55 5.93
CA VAL A 87 9.80 4.47 7.22
C VAL A 87 8.98 5.15 8.31
N GLU A 88 9.25 4.83 9.59
CA GLU A 88 8.62 5.49 10.74
C GLU A 88 9.32 6.82 11.09
N GLN A 89 10.63 6.91 10.84
CA GLN A 89 11.40 8.14 11.03
C GLN A 89 12.43 8.31 9.92
N ASN A 90 12.34 9.42 9.20
CA ASN A 90 13.25 9.67 8.09
C ASN A 90 14.69 9.91 8.51
N ASN A 91 14.95 10.71 9.55
CA ASN A 91 16.31 11.15 9.87
C ASN A 91 16.66 11.09 11.36
N LYS A 92 16.15 10.12 12.09
CA LYS A 92 16.52 9.88 13.48
C LYS A 92 17.79 9.02 13.53
N LEU A 93 18.89 9.61 13.93
CA LEU A 93 20.20 8.96 13.90
C LEU A 93 20.41 7.90 14.99
N ILE A 94 19.69 8.00 16.11
CA ILE A 94 19.88 7.14 17.29
C ILE A 94 18.58 6.39 17.55
N ALA A 95 18.67 5.05 17.54
CA ALA A 95 17.56 4.22 18.03
C ALA A 95 17.32 4.50 19.52
N ALA A 96 16.09 4.36 19.99
CA ALA A 96 15.80 4.46 21.41
C ALA A 96 16.63 3.44 22.18
N ALA A 97 17.21 3.85 23.31
CA ALA A 97 17.98 2.98 24.20
C ALA A 97 17.10 1.86 24.79
N ILE A 98 15.78 2.10 24.91
CA ILE A 98 14.76 1.14 25.25
C ILE A 98 13.77 1.17 24.09
N PRO A 99 13.40 0.02 23.50
CA PRO A 99 12.39 -0.01 22.45
C PRO A 99 11.14 0.75 22.91
N ASN A 100 10.89 1.87 22.25
CA ASN A 100 9.65 2.61 22.45
C ASN A 100 8.72 2.15 21.34
N PRO A 101 7.53 1.67 21.65
CA PRO A 101 6.56 1.23 20.66
C PRO A 101 6.35 2.24 19.51
N ASN A 102 6.37 3.53 19.82
CA ASN A 102 6.20 4.57 18.82
C ASN A 102 7.44 4.83 17.95
N ASN A 103 8.64 4.38 18.38
CA ASN A 103 9.90 4.69 17.69
C ASN A 103 10.57 3.45 17.09
N GLY A 104 10.13 2.25 17.46
CA GLY A 104 10.78 1.02 17.06
C GLY A 104 12.15 0.78 17.71
N ASP A 105 12.90 -0.17 17.19
CA ASP A 105 14.24 -0.59 17.66
C ASP A 105 15.35 -0.29 16.62
N ARG A 106 15.03 0.44 15.55
CA ARG A 106 15.93 0.76 14.43
C ARG A 106 16.18 2.25 14.26
N THR A 107 17.40 2.59 13.84
CA THR A 107 17.70 3.93 13.33
C THR A 107 17.02 4.16 11.98
N SER A 108 16.84 5.42 11.60
CA SER A 108 16.29 5.78 10.28
C SER A 108 17.05 5.14 9.13
N ARG A 109 18.38 5.13 9.19
CA ARG A 109 19.21 4.47 8.17
C ARG A 109 18.94 2.97 8.06
N GLN A 110 18.73 2.28 9.20
CA GLN A 110 18.38 0.86 9.19
C GLN A 110 16.97 0.62 8.64
N GLN A 111 16.04 1.55 8.89
CA GLN A 111 14.70 1.47 8.33
C GLN A 111 14.73 1.67 6.80
N TRP A 112 15.42 2.70 6.30
CA TRP A 112 15.59 2.91 4.87
C TRP A 112 16.34 1.75 4.19
N GLN A 113 17.33 1.16 4.84
CA GLN A 113 18.00 -0.04 4.33
C GLN A 113 17.01 -1.22 4.23
N ALA A 114 16.14 -1.42 5.24
CA ALA A 114 15.12 -2.46 5.22
C ALA A 114 14.09 -2.26 4.09
N VAL A 115 13.70 -1.00 3.83
CA VAL A 115 12.91 -0.64 2.64
C VAL A 115 13.64 -1.04 1.36
N SER A 116 14.91 -0.65 1.26
CA SER A 116 15.74 -0.96 0.11
C SER A 116 15.86 -2.47 -0.13
N ASP A 117 16.08 -3.26 0.92
CA ASP A 117 16.20 -4.72 0.84
C ASP A 117 14.89 -5.38 0.38
N ALA A 118 13.74 -4.88 0.86
CA ALA A 118 12.44 -5.36 0.43
C ALA A 118 12.17 -5.02 -1.04
N LEU A 119 12.41 -3.77 -1.47
CA LEU A 119 12.20 -3.32 -2.85
C LEU A 119 13.13 -4.02 -3.85
N ALA A 120 14.34 -4.45 -3.43
CA ALA A 120 15.27 -5.19 -4.28
C ALA A 120 14.68 -6.49 -4.85
N ARG A 121 13.64 -7.04 -4.23
CA ARG A 121 12.91 -8.22 -4.75
C ARG A 121 12.10 -7.91 -6.01
N LEU A 122 11.77 -6.64 -6.25
CA LEU A 122 11.03 -6.13 -7.40
C LEU A 122 11.96 -5.60 -8.50
N ASP A 123 13.24 -5.32 -8.18
CA ASP A 123 14.20 -4.76 -9.15
C ASP A 123 14.34 -5.69 -10.37
N GLY A 124 14.24 -5.10 -11.55
CA GLY A 124 14.30 -5.79 -12.84
C GLY A 124 13.04 -6.60 -13.22
N LYS A 125 12.03 -6.64 -12.35
CA LYS A 125 10.78 -7.39 -12.61
C LYS A 125 9.61 -6.47 -12.96
N MET A 126 9.45 -5.39 -12.21
CA MET A 126 8.39 -4.40 -12.43
C MET A 126 8.77 -3.08 -11.79
N PRO A 127 8.20 -1.95 -12.25
CA PRO A 127 8.33 -0.70 -11.56
C PRO A 127 7.59 -0.75 -10.22
N TYR A 128 8.15 -0.11 -9.20
CA TYR A 128 7.46 0.25 -7.99
C TYR A 128 7.35 1.77 -7.90
N ILE A 129 6.14 2.24 -7.68
CA ILE A 129 5.81 3.65 -7.63
C ILE A 129 5.55 4.01 -6.17
N VAL A 130 6.35 4.91 -5.63
CA VAL A 130 6.30 5.29 -4.23
C VAL A 130 5.90 6.76 -4.17
N CYS A 131 4.78 7.10 -3.53
CA CYS A 131 4.56 8.47 -3.09
C CYS A 131 5.21 8.69 -1.72
N GLN A 132 5.57 9.92 -1.41
CA GLN A 132 6.23 10.24 -0.16
C GLN A 132 5.19 10.46 0.94
N GLY A 133 5.36 9.81 2.09
CA GLY A 133 4.54 10.02 3.27
C GLY A 133 5.11 11.07 4.24
N ASN A 134 4.37 11.38 5.29
CA ASN A 134 4.81 12.37 6.29
C ASN A 134 5.99 11.87 7.13
N HIS A 135 6.11 10.56 7.33
CA HIS A 135 7.25 9.95 8.03
C HIS A 135 8.49 9.77 7.14
N ASP A 136 8.37 9.95 5.82
CA ASP A 136 9.47 9.87 4.86
C ASP A 136 10.26 11.18 4.76
N ILE A 137 9.83 12.24 5.47
CA ILE A 137 10.45 13.58 5.48
C ILE A 137 10.62 14.13 6.90
N GLY A 138 11.52 15.10 7.04
CA GLY A 138 11.83 15.70 8.33
C GLY A 138 12.74 14.83 9.19
N TYR A 139 12.64 14.98 10.50
CA TYR A 139 13.34 14.11 11.45
C TYR A 139 12.52 12.86 11.75
N ILE A 140 11.26 13.06 12.16
CA ILE A 140 10.30 12.02 12.54
C ILE A 140 9.12 12.04 11.57
N ALA A 141 8.42 13.18 11.47
CA ALA A 141 7.22 13.27 10.65
C ALA A 141 6.97 14.73 10.19
N ALA A 142 7.37 15.05 8.98
CA ALA A 142 7.08 16.29 8.27
C ALA A 142 7.41 17.60 9.00
N GLU A 143 8.50 17.64 9.77
CA GLU A 143 9.01 18.86 10.37
C GLU A 143 9.60 19.81 9.31
N HIS A 144 10.20 19.27 8.25
CA HIS A 144 10.73 19.95 7.07
C HIS A 144 10.75 18.98 5.88
N ARG A 145 11.15 19.45 4.68
CA ARG A 145 11.07 18.67 3.45
C ARG A 145 12.25 17.74 3.15
N TYR A 146 13.32 17.79 3.92
CA TYR A 146 14.45 16.89 3.70
C TYR A 146 14.03 15.43 3.82
N SER A 147 14.44 14.60 2.85
CA SER A 147 14.21 13.16 2.79
C SER A 147 15.49 12.40 2.46
N GLN A 148 15.65 11.22 3.05
CA GLN A 148 16.67 10.24 2.62
C GLN A 148 16.16 9.34 1.48
N MET A 149 14.89 9.45 1.08
CA MET A 149 14.31 8.62 0.02
C MET A 149 15.16 8.61 -1.26
N PRO A 150 15.72 9.74 -1.76
CA PRO A 150 16.53 9.75 -2.97
C PRO A 150 17.81 8.92 -2.91
N ASP A 151 18.35 8.65 -1.72
CA ASP A 151 19.53 7.80 -1.54
C ASP A 151 19.22 6.32 -1.75
N TYR A 152 17.95 5.94 -1.67
CA TYR A 152 17.49 4.54 -1.73
C TYR A 152 16.58 4.27 -2.92
N ILE A 153 15.87 5.27 -3.44
CA ILE A 153 14.92 5.17 -4.56
C ILE A 153 15.30 6.23 -5.61
N TYR A 154 15.93 5.78 -6.69
CA TYR A 154 16.46 6.63 -7.77
C TYR A 154 16.28 5.92 -9.13
N PRO A 155 16.29 6.64 -10.26
CA PRO A 155 15.95 6.08 -11.57
C PRO A 155 16.78 4.88 -12.00
N GLU A 156 18.09 4.89 -11.73
CA GLU A 156 19.01 3.85 -12.18
C GLU A 156 18.95 2.58 -11.33
N ARG A 157 18.28 2.64 -10.18
CA ARG A 157 18.20 1.51 -9.26
C ARG A 157 17.46 0.30 -9.87
N ASN A 158 16.35 0.55 -10.55
CA ASN A 158 15.51 -0.51 -11.10
C ASN A 158 15.42 -0.38 -12.62
N SER A 159 15.92 -1.37 -13.35
CA SER A 159 15.89 -1.36 -14.82
C SER A 159 14.46 -1.27 -15.39
N ALA A 160 13.43 -1.68 -14.64
CA ALA A 160 12.04 -1.52 -15.08
C ALA A 160 11.57 -0.06 -15.16
N PHE A 161 12.26 0.88 -14.50
CA PHE A 161 11.96 2.31 -14.62
C PHE A 161 12.30 2.86 -16.01
N ALA A 162 13.31 2.32 -16.68
CA ALA A 162 13.72 2.78 -18.00
C ALA A 162 12.58 2.71 -19.04
N ALA A 163 11.61 1.82 -18.86
CA ALA A 163 10.48 1.64 -19.76
C ALA A 163 9.23 2.41 -19.33
N THR A 164 9.19 2.94 -18.10
CA THR A 164 7.95 3.48 -17.53
C THR A 164 8.09 4.88 -16.93
N LEU A 165 9.23 5.21 -16.32
CA LEU A 165 9.48 6.54 -15.74
C LEU A 165 9.64 7.57 -16.87
N VAL A 166 8.74 8.55 -16.94
CA VAL A 166 8.72 9.54 -18.02
C VAL A 166 9.08 10.95 -17.56
N ALA A 167 8.87 11.27 -16.29
CA ALA A 167 9.21 12.60 -15.74
C ALA A 167 9.39 12.57 -14.23
N THR A 168 10.20 13.48 -13.72
CA THR A 168 10.32 13.77 -12.28
C THR A 168 10.18 15.26 -12.03
N ALA A 169 9.56 15.65 -10.92
CA ALA A 169 9.57 17.04 -10.47
C ALA A 169 10.87 17.35 -9.70
N PRO A 170 11.35 18.60 -9.72
CA PRO A 170 12.41 19.02 -8.82
C PRO A 170 11.87 19.02 -7.37
N ASN A 171 12.67 18.51 -6.44
CA ASN A 171 12.35 18.56 -5.02
C ASN A 171 12.52 19.99 -4.45
N HIS A 172 12.43 20.16 -3.13
CA HIS A 172 12.54 21.47 -2.48
C HIS A 172 13.92 22.14 -2.62
N GLU A 173 14.94 21.39 -3.01
CA GLU A 173 16.30 21.86 -3.31
C GLU A 173 16.53 22.13 -4.80
N GLY A 174 15.51 21.92 -5.62
CA GLY A 174 15.60 22.07 -7.09
C GLY A 174 16.22 20.86 -7.81
N ILE A 175 16.39 19.73 -7.12
CA ILE A 175 16.99 18.51 -7.67
C ILE A 175 15.87 17.59 -8.16
N HIS A 176 16.00 17.09 -9.38
CA HIS A 176 15.08 16.08 -9.92
C HIS A 176 15.28 14.74 -9.22
N THR A 177 14.26 14.31 -8.46
CA THR A 177 14.25 13.06 -7.69
C THR A 177 12.94 12.32 -7.89
N MET A 178 12.86 11.08 -7.40
CA MET A 178 11.62 10.29 -7.47
C MET A 178 10.63 10.61 -6.33
N GLU A 179 10.86 11.66 -5.55
CA GLU A 179 9.90 12.14 -4.53
C GLU A 179 8.57 12.57 -5.15
N SER A 180 8.62 13.09 -6.39
CA SER A 180 7.45 13.28 -7.26
C SER A 180 7.80 12.86 -8.67
N ALA A 181 7.12 11.83 -9.19
CA ALA A 181 7.49 11.19 -10.44
C ALA A 181 6.26 10.70 -11.22
N ALA A 182 6.37 10.61 -12.54
CA ALA A 182 5.33 10.16 -13.44
C ALA A 182 5.77 8.91 -14.23
N TYR A 183 4.86 7.96 -14.36
CA TYR A 183 5.09 6.66 -14.99
C TYR A 183 4.01 6.37 -16.02
N GLU A 184 4.41 5.96 -17.22
CA GLU A 184 3.53 5.67 -18.33
C GLU A 184 3.36 4.17 -18.53
N PHE A 185 2.13 3.77 -18.86
CA PHE A 185 1.76 2.38 -19.20
C PHE A 185 0.82 2.40 -20.40
N HIS A 186 0.95 1.38 -21.25
CA HIS A 186 0.09 1.21 -22.41
C HIS A 186 -0.71 -0.08 -22.32
N ASP A 187 -1.99 -0.01 -22.60
CA ASP A 187 -2.87 -1.17 -22.65
C ASP A 187 -3.90 -1.06 -23.77
N LYS A 188 -4.22 -2.18 -24.40
CA LYS A 188 -5.14 -2.22 -25.52
C LYS A 188 -6.55 -1.76 -25.18
N ALA A 189 -7.04 -2.15 -24.01
CA ALA A 189 -8.41 -1.84 -23.56
C ALA A 189 -8.48 -0.50 -22.83
N TRP A 190 -7.43 -0.20 -22.05
CA TRP A 190 -7.38 1.01 -21.21
C TRP A 190 -6.78 2.21 -21.94
N GLY A 191 -6.05 1.99 -23.05
CA GLY A 191 -5.29 3.04 -23.71
C GLY A 191 -4.04 3.40 -22.91
N ASP A 192 -3.65 4.67 -22.99
CA ASP A 192 -2.47 5.18 -22.32
C ASP A 192 -2.80 5.64 -20.90
N LEU A 193 -2.05 5.14 -19.92
CA LEU A 193 -2.20 5.43 -18.51
C LEU A 193 -0.97 6.20 -18.01
N LEU A 194 -1.16 7.21 -17.20
CA LEU A 194 -0.11 7.94 -16.53
C LEU A 194 -0.35 7.86 -15.01
N VAL A 195 0.58 7.27 -14.27
CA VAL A 195 0.54 7.27 -12.80
C VAL A 195 1.48 8.35 -12.28
N ILE A 196 0.97 9.29 -11.51
CA ILE A 196 1.76 10.37 -10.90
C ILE A 196 1.79 10.18 -9.40
N ALA A 197 2.97 9.95 -8.85
CA ALA A 197 3.22 9.93 -7.40
C ALA A 197 3.68 11.31 -6.94
N PHE A 198 3.22 11.74 -5.75
CA PHE A 198 3.56 13.04 -5.17
C PHE A 198 4.41 12.93 -3.92
N GLU A 199 5.22 13.98 -3.69
CA GLU A 199 5.78 14.32 -2.39
C GLU A 199 4.64 14.53 -1.37
N PHE A 200 4.93 14.36 -0.06
CA PHE A 200 3.94 14.64 0.98
C PHE A 200 3.51 16.11 0.99
N ALA A 201 2.20 16.35 1.02
CA ALA A 201 1.60 17.68 0.97
C ALA A 201 2.27 18.55 -0.11
N PRO A 202 2.07 18.23 -1.39
CA PRO A 202 2.87 18.76 -2.50
C PRO A 202 2.89 20.28 -2.54
N ARG A 203 4.01 20.85 -2.99
CA ARG A 203 4.17 22.29 -3.18
C ARG A 203 3.39 22.80 -4.38
N ASP A 204 3.20 24.10 -4.49
CA ASP A 204 2.54 24.69 -5.67
C ASP A 204 3.33 24.41 -6.96
N GLU A 205 4.66 24.42 -6.88
CA GLU A 205 5.55 24.10 -8.01
C GLU A 205 5.37 22.65 -8.47
N THR A 206 5.15 21.71 -7.54
CA THR A 206 4.90 20.31 -7.85
C THR A 206 3.52 20.11 -8.50
N LEU A 207 2.50 20.81 -8.01
CA LEU A 207 1.16 20.77 -8.63
C LEU A 207 1.18 21.40 -10.02
N GLU A 208 1.91 22.50 -10.20
CA GLU A 208 2.08 23.16 -11.49
C GLU A 208 2.85 22.26 -12.50
N TRP A 209 3.91 21.60 -12.05
CA TRP A 209 4.62 20.60 -12.85
C TRP A 209 3.67 19.49 -13.33
N ALA A 210 2.87 18.94 -12.42
CA ALA A 210 1.92 17.88 -12.76
C ALA A 210 0.86 18.39 -13.75
N ARG A 211 0.33 19.61 -13.55
CA ARG A 211 -0.64 20.23 -14.45
C ARG A 211 -0.06 20.40 -15.85
N GLN A 212 1.15 20.97 -15.97
CA GLN A 212 1.82 21.14 -17.27
C GLN A 212 2.06 19.81 -17.96
N LEU A 213 2.44 18.78 -17.21
CA LEU A 213 2.67 17.44 -17.77
C LEU A 213 1.37 16.87 -18.35
N ILE A 214 0.29 16.80 -17.55
CA ILE A 214 -0.97 16.16 -17.97
C ILE A 214 -1.74 16.95 -19.05
N GLU A 215 -1.51 18.25 -19.16
CA GLU A 215 -2.08 19.12 -20.21
C GLU A 215 -1.23 19.17 -21.48
N SER A 216 0.01 18.66 -21.46
CA SER A 216 0.91 18.65 -22.61
C SER A 216 0.36 17.83 -23.78
N GLU A 217 0.84 18.10 -24.98
CA GLU A 217 0.42 17.36 -26.18
C GLU A 217 0.66 15.85 -26.05
N ALA A 218 1.73 15.46 -25.35
CA ALA A 218 2.10 14.06 -25.15
C ALA A 218 1.10 13.33 -24.22
N TYR A 219 0.58 13.99 -23.18
CA TYR A 219 -0.16 13.29 -22.11
C TYR A 219 -1.63 13.72 -21.95
N ARG A 220 -2.09 14.73 -22.66
CA ARG A 220 -3.48 15.26 -22.51
C ARG A 220 -4.60 14.24 -22.80
N ASN A 221 -4.28 13.15 -23.49
CA ASN A 221 -5.22 12.06 -23.80
C ASN A 221 -5.01 10.81 -22.91
N HIS A 222 -4.04 10.84 -22.01
CA HIS A 222 -3.81 9.76 -21.04
C HIS A 222 -4.84 9.80 -19.94
N ARG A 223 -5.20 8.65 -19.40
CA ARG A 223 -5.90 8.54 -18.12
C ARG A 223 -4.89 8.67 -17.01
N VAL A 224 -5.08 9.66 -16.16
CA VAL A 224 -4.14 9.98 -15.08
C VAL A 224 -4.64 9.41 -13.77
N ILE A 225 -3.78 8.63 -13.12
CA ILE A 225 -3.98 8.09 -11.77
C ILE A 225 -3.04 8.85 -10.86
N ILE A 226 -3.57 9.48 -9.81
CA ILE A 226 -2.80 10.14 -8.77
C ILE A 226 -2.56 9.16 -7.63
N LEU A 227 -1.29 8.99 -7.25
CA LEU A 227 -0.86 8.29 -6.06
C LEU A 227 -0.31 9.33 -5.08
N THR A 228 -0.95 9.48 -3.94
CA THR A 228 -0.55 10.43 -2.90
C THR A 228 -0.71 9.80 -1.53
N HIS A 229 0.02 10.26 -0.52
CA HIS A 229 -0.05 9.65 0.79
C HIS A 229 -1.35 10.00 1.52
N SER A 230 -1.56 11.29 1.81
CA SER A 230 -2.74 11.78 2.52
C SER A 230 -3.77 12.32 1.54
N PHE A 231 -5.03 11.86 1.63
CA PHE A 231 -6.12 12.40 0.82
C PHE A 231 -7.50 12.27 1.48
N LEU A 232 -7.93 11.06 1.86
CA LEU A 232 -9.21 10.80 2.52
C LEU A 232 -9.00 10.39 3.98
N ALA A 233 -9.91 10.83 4.83
CA ALA A 233 -10.10 10.28 6.18
C ALA A 233 -10.87 8.94 6.12
N THR A 234 -10.90 8.21 7.23
CA THR A 234 -11.57 6.89 7.33
C THR A 234 -13.09 6.95 7.16
N ASP A 235 -13.69 8.12 7.34
CA ASP A 235 -15.13 8.36 7.10
C ASP A 235 -15.44 8.74 5.63
N GLY A 236 -14.42 8.78 4.76
CA GLY A 236 -14.51 9.18 3.36
C GLY A 236 -14.50 10.69 3.14
N SER A 237 -14.38 11.51 4.18
CA SER A 237 -14.20 12.95 3.98
C SER A 237 -12.81 13.26 3.42
N ARG A 238 -12.71 14.32 2.59
CA ARG A 238 -11.40 14.80 2.14
C ARG A 238 -10.77 15.63 3.25
N ILE A 239 -9.47 15.39 3.49
CA ILE A 239 -8.73 16.07 4.55
C ILE A 239 -8.51 17.53 4.14
N GLU A 240 -8.99 18.47 4.95
CA GLU A 240 -8.84 19.91 4.70
C GLU A 240 -7.54 20.46 5.27
N LYS A 241 -7.07 19.92 6.41
CA LYS A 241 -5.90 20.37 7.12
C LYS A 241 -5.34 19.29 8.03
N GLU A 242 -4.01 19.28 8.15
CA GLU A 242 -3.28 18.43 9.09
C GLU A 242 -2.41 19.23 10.06
N GLY A 243 -1.95 18.58 11.13
CA GLY A 243 -1.22 19.23 12.22
C GLY A 243 0.26 19.50 11.95
N TYR A 244 0.80 19.04 10.81
CA TYR A 244 2.23 19.19 10.49
C TYR A 244 2.60 20.65 10.21
N LYS A 245 3.82 21.05 10.64
CA LYS A 245 4.34 22.42 10.48
C LYS A 245 4.97 22.67 9.10
N LEU A 246 4.94 21.69 8.22
CA LEU A 246 5.53 21.74 6.89
C LEU A 246 5.06 22.99 6.10
N SER A 247 5.97 23.66 5.39
CA SER A 247 5.67 24.81 4.53
C SER A 247 6.78 24.94 3.45
N PRO A 248 6.43 25.34 2.20
CA PRO A 248 5.09 25.46 1.63
C PRO A 248 4.39 24.10 1.48
N ARG A 249 3.06 24.08 1.38
CA ARG A 249 2.28 22.83 1.31
C ARG A 249 0.90 23.04 0.72
N ASN A 250 0.34 21.97 0.14
CA ASN A 250 -1.07 21.85 -0.17
C ASN A 250 -1.64 20.62 0.54
N TRP A 251 -2.65 20.84 1.38
CA TRP A 251 -3.42 19.76 1.98
C TRP A 251 -4.36 19.15 0.95
N PRO A 252 -4.91 17.97 1.16
CA PRO A 252 -5.71 17.24 0.17
C PRO A 252 -6.84 18.05 -0.49
N GLN A 253 -7.57 18.88 0.27
CA GLN A 253 -8.60 19.73 -0.33
C GLN A 253 -7.99 20.75 -1.30
N ALA A 254 -6.83 21.35 -0.97
CA ALA A 254 -6.15 22.28 -1.88
C ALA A 254 -5.59 21.57 -3.13
N VAL A 255 -5.11 20.32 -3.01
CA VAL A 255 -4.69 19.50 -4.15
C VAL A 255 -5.88 19.22 -5.06
N TRP A 256 -7.04 18.90 -4.49
CA TRP A 256 -8.28 18.72 -5.24
C TRP A 256 -8.64 20.00 -6.00
N ASP A 257 -8.71 21.12 -5.33
CA ASP A 257 -9.17 22.38 -5.92
C ASP A 257 -8.22 22.93 -7.00
N LYS A 258 -6.89 22.78 -6.78
CA LYS A 258 -5.86 23.35 -7.67
C LYS A 258 -5.50 22.47 -8.86
N LEU A 259 -5.60 21.14 -8.72
CA LEU A 259 -5.13 20.21 -9.74
C LEU A 259 -6.23 19.23 -10.19
N ILE A 260 -6.88 18.52 -9.25
CA ILE A 260 -7.71 17.36 -9.62
C ILE A 260 -9.05 17.82 -10.20
N TYR A 261 -9.76 18.72 -9.50
CA TYR A 261 -11.06 19.22 -9.93
C TYR A 261 -11.06 19.87 -11.32
N PRO A 262 -10.10 20.76 -11.68
CA PRO A 262 -10.07 21.39 -13.01
C PRO A 262 -9.56 20.46 -14.12
N SER A 263 -8.96 19.32 -13.79
CA SER A 263 -8.36 18.41 -14.77
C SER A 263 -9.42 17.65 -15.57
N LYS A 264 -9.16 17.41 -16.86
CA LYS A 264 -10.05 16.65 -17.76
C LYS A 264 -9.68 15.17 -17.83
N ASN A 265 -8.47 14.79 -17.42
CA ASN A 265 -7.93 13.46 -17.62
C ASN A 265 -7.48 12.74 -16.33
N ILE A 266 -7.54 13.39 -15.16
CA ILE A 266 -7.38 12.70 -13.89
C ILE A 266 -8.66 11.88 -13.62
N CYS A 267 -8.51 10.56 -13.46
CA CYS A 267 -9.63 9.63 -13.41
C CYS A 267 -9.65 8.76 -12.13
N LEU A 268 -8.60 8.78 -11.31
CA LEU A 268 -8.51 8.00 -10.07
C LEU A 268 -7.50 8.64 -9.11
N VAL A 269 -7.81 8.62 -7.82
CA VAL A 269 -6.88 8.98 -6.75
C VAL A 269 -6.72 7.81 -5.78
N LEU A 270 -5.49 7.44 -5.49
CA LEU A 270 -5.12 6.39 -4.53
C LEU A 270 -4.33 7.00 -3.38
N CYS A 271 -4.65 6.64 -2.14
CA CYS A 271 -3.97 7.15 -0.96
C CYS A 271 -3.93 6.15 0.21
N GLY A 272 -3.07 6.43 1.19
CA GLY A 272 -2.91 5.70 2.45
C GLY A 272 -3.15 6.61 3.65
N HIS A 273 -2.16 6.74 4.53
CA HIS A 273 -2.05 7.63 5.67
C HIS A 273 -3.04 7.35 6.80
N THR A 274 -4.33 7.57 6.58
CA THR A 274 -5.35 7.40 7.61
C THR A 274 -5.73 5.93 7.74
N GLY A 275 -5.97 5.52 8.98
CA GLY A 275 -6.39 4.18 9.32
C GLY A 275 -6.39 4.03 10.84
N THR A 276 -7.32 3.26 11.38
CA THR A 276 -7.33 2.89 12.79
C THR A 276 -7.38 1.37 12.92
N PRO A 277 -6.92 0.82 14.05
CA PRO A 277 -7.04 -0.62 14.28
C PRO A 277 -8.46 -1.11 14.09
N PRO A 278 -8.66 -2.30 13.50
CA PRO A 278 -9.98 -2.89 13.37
C PRO A 278 -10.60 -3.11 14.75
N LYS A 279 -11.92 -3.03 14.81
CA LYS A 279 -12.67 -3.42 16.01
C LYS A 279 -12.98 -4.91 15.91
N PHE A 280 -12.74 -5.62 17.01
CA PHE A 280 -13.10 -7.04 17.12
C PHE A 280 -14.41 -7.17 17.88
N ASP A 281 -15.32 -7.99 17.38
CA ASP A 281 -16.55 -8.34 18.08
C ASP A 281 -16.30 -9.41 19.17
N ALA A 282 -17.37 -9.82 19.87
CA ALA A 282 -17.28 -10.84 20.93
C ALA A 282 -16.86 -12.23 20.42
N THR A 283 -16.91 -12.48 19.11
CA THR A 283 -16.48 -13.73 18.49
C THR A 283 -15.04 -13.66 17.98
N GLY A 284 -14.39 -12.48 18.05
CA GLY A 284 -13.07 -12.24 17.50
C GLY A 284 -13.08 -11.90 16.00
N THR A 285 -14.26 -11.63 15.42
CA THR A 285 -14.35 -11.18 14.03
C THR A 285 -13.97 -9.70 13.93
N ALA A 286 -13.05 -9.38 13.03
CA ALA A 286 -12.55 -8.03 12.84
C ALA A 286 -13.44 -7.21 11.88
N ASP A 287 -13.69 -5.94 12.24
CA ASP A 287 -14.32 -4.94 11.39
C ASP A 287 -13.22 -4.01 10.84
N TYR A 288 -12.89 -4.18 9.57
CA TYR A 288 -11.82 -3.46 8.88
C TYR A 288 -12.26 -2.14 8.21
N ARG A 289 -13.50 -1.68 8.40
CA ARG A 289 -14.00 -0.46 7.73
C ARG A 289 -13.15 0.77 8.01
N SER A 290 -12.51 0.83 9.18
CA SER A 290 -11.61 1.90 9.57
C SER A 290 -10.25 1.91 8.84
N THR A 291 -9.98 0.91 7.99
CA THR A 291 -8.74 0.82 7.18
C THR A 291 -8.96 1.20 5.72
N SER A 292 -10.19 1.61 5.34
CA SER A 292 -10.59 1.80 3.95
C SER A 292 -11.61 2.91 3.81
N ALA A 293 -11.49 3.70 2.77
CA ALA A 293 -12.53 4.63 2.35
C ALA A 293 -12.62 4.69 0.82
N LEU A 294 -13.81 4.90 0.30
CA LEU A 294 -14.08 5.15 -1.11
C LEU A 294 -15.01 6.35 -1.22
N ARG A 295 -14.66 7.29 -2.06
CA ARG A 295 -15.44 8.49 -2.37
C ARG A 295 -15.42 8.70 -3.88
N VAL A 296 -16.53 9.22 -4.44
CA VAL A 296 -16.60 9.62 -5.84
C VAL A 296 -17.10 11.06 -5.89
N ASP A 297 -16.32 11.94 -6.49
CA ASP A 297 -16.73 13.33 -6.75
C ASP A 297 -16.61 13.61 -8.25
N LYS A 298 -17.28 14.69 -8.68
CA LYS A 298 -17.24 15.13 -10.08
C LYS A 298 -16.15 16.17 -10.29
N ALA A 299 -15.41 16.02 -11.38
CA ALA A 299 -14.55 17.06 -11.92
C ALA A 299 -15.34 18.24 -12.46
N ALA A 300 -14.66 19.32 -12.85
CA ALA A 300 -15.27 20.55 -13.38
C ALA A 300 -16.08 20.32 -14.65
N ASP A 301 -15.70 19.35 -15.48
CA ASP A 301 -16.41 18.95 -16.72
C ASP A 301 -17.51 17.91 -16.48
N GLY A 302 -17.67 17.44 -15.24
CA GLY A 302 -18.73 16.54 -14.80
C GLY A 302 -18.38 15.05 -14.83
N HIS A 303 -17.17 14.63 -15.23
CA HIS A 303 -16.79 13.23 -15.11
C HIS A 303 -16.55 12.81 -13.65
N ASP A 304 -16.73 11.54 -13.36
CA ASP A 304 -16.53 10.98 -12.03
C ASP A 304 -15.06 10.68 -11.76
N ILE A 305 -14.57 11.08 -10.57
CA ILE A 305 -13.23 10.77 -10.07
C ILE A 305 -13.36 9.97 -8.78
N PRO A 306 -13.24 8.65 -8.83
CA PRO A 306 -13.10 7.82 -7.64
C PRO A 306 -11.81 8.16 -6.88
N GLN A 307 -11.92 8.15 -5.54
CA GLN A 307 -10.81 8.38 -4.61
C GLN A 307 -10.84 7.24 -3.61
N MET A 308 -9.76 6.47 -3.51
CA MET A 308 -9.68 5.30 -2.65
C MET A 308 -8.54 5.44 -1.66
N MET A 309 -8.88 5.34 -0.39
CA MET A 309 -7.93 5.21 0.71
C MET A 309 -7.86 3.73 1.16
N PHE A 310 -6.64 3.27 1.39
CA PHE A 310 -6.38 1.99 2.03
C PHE A 310 -5.12 2.08 2.88
N ASN A 311 -5.29 1.87 4.19
CA ASN A 311 -4.19 1.75 5.13
C ASN A 311 -4.48 0.67 6.17
N SER A 312 -3.74 -0.43 6.13
CA SER A 312 -3.90 -1.58 7.02
C SER A 312 -2.71 -1.78 7.94
N GLN A 313 -1.84 -0.79 8.15
CA GLN A 313 -0.66 -0.92 9.01
C GLN A 313 -0.98 -1.33 10.46
N ASN A 314 -2.21 -1.14 10.90
CA ASN A 314 -2.74 -1.59 12.18
C ASN A 314 -3.71 -2.77 12.03
N GLY A 315 -3.66 -3.49 10.92
CA GLY A 315 -4.61 -4.55 10.59
C GLY A 315 -4.63 -5.72 11.58
N ASP A 316 -3.54 -5.92 12.31
CA ASP A 316 -3.41 -6.86 13.41
C ASP A 316 -4.01 -6.36 14.75
N GLY A 317 -4.60 -5.16 14.77
CA GLY A 317 -5.23 -4.56 15.94
C GLY A 317 -4.31 -3.71 16.82
N ASP A 318 -3.03 -3.60 16.49
CA ASP A 318 -2.06 -2.82 17.27
C ASP A 318 -1.13 -2.00 16.34
N TRP A 319 -0.96 -0.71 16.67
CA TRP A 319 0.01 0.18 16.02
C TRP A 319 1.46 -0.31 16.14
N ASN A 320 1.75 -1.07 17.16
CA ASN A 320 3.08 -1.62 17.47
C ASN A 320 3.15 -3.14 17.25
N GLY A 321 2.18 -3.67 16.54
CA GLY A 321 2.10 -5.06 16.18
C GLY A 321 3.04 -5.47 15.07
N ASN A 322 2.57 -6.35 14.21
CA ASN A 322 3.38 -6.93 13.15
C ASN A 322 3.44 -6.10 11.86
N GLY A 323 2.79 -4.93 11.83
CA GLY A 323 2.75 -4.02 10.67
C GLY A 323 1.52 -4.20 9.79
N GLY A 324 0.49 -4.94 10.26
CA GLY A 324 -0.78 -5.07 9.55
C GLY A 324 -0.91 -6.31 8.70
N ASP A 325 -0.39 -7.45 9.15
CA ASP A 325 -0.65 -8.78 8.58
C ASP A 325 -0.39 -8.93 7.07
N CYS A 326 0.50 -8.14 6.50
CA CYS A 326 0.82 -8.12 5.07
C CYS A 326 -0.38 -7.87 4.14
N TRP A 327 -1.43 -7.20 4.59
CA TRP A 327 -2.55 -6.85 3.74
C TRP A 327 -2.10 -5.95 2.58
N LEU A 328 -2.57 -6.28 1.37
CA LEU A 328 -2.39 -5.51 0.14
C LEU A 328 -3.68 -5.52 -0.67
N ARG A 329 -3.81 -4.61 -1.63
CA ARG A 329 -4.90 -4.61 -2.61
C ARG A 329 -4.41 -4.99 -3.98
N ILE A 330 -5.16 -5.91 -4.60
CA ILE A 330 -5.02 -6.25 -6.02
C ILE A 330 -6.04 -5.41 -6.77
N LEU A 331 -5.55 -4.53 -7.63
CA LEU A 331 -6.35 -3.69 -8.51
C LEU A 331 -6.35 -4.35 -9.89
N GLU A 332 -7.39 -5.12 -10.20
CA GLU A 332 -7.53 -5.79 -11.50
C GLU A 332 -8.22 -4.85 -12.50
N PHE A 333 -7.48 -4.40 -13.49
CA PHE A 333 -7.94 -3.60 -14.60
C PHE A 333 -8.60 -4.50 -15.65
N LYS A 334 -9.92 -4.43 -15.78
CA LYS A 334 -10.72 -5.30 -16.64
C LYS A 334 -10.56 -4.96 -18.13
N PRO A 335 -10.75 -5.94 -19.04
CA PRO A 335 -10.64 -5.72 -20.47
C PRO A 335 -11.79 -4.88 -21.06
N ASP A 336 -12.79 -4.48 -20.26
CA ASP A 336 -13.81 -3.51 -20.66
C ASP A 336 -13.29 -2.07 -20.75
N GLY A 337 -12.06 -1.86 -20.26
CA GLY A 337 -11.38 -0.57 -20.28
C GLY A 337 -12.02 0.50 -19.39
N LYS A 338 -12.77 0.14 -18.36
CA LYS A 338 -13.43 1.08 -17.43
C LYS A 338 -13.58 0.55 -16.01
N THR A 339 -13.56 -0.75 -15.78
CA THR A 339 -13.78 -1.36 -14.47
C THR A 339 -12.46 -1.79 -13.86
N ILE A 340 -12.20 -1.36 -12.62
CA ILE A 340 -11.13 -1.86 -11.76
C ILE A 340 -11.79 -2.67 -10.64
N SER A 341 -11.55 -3.99 -10.62
CA SER A 341 -11.97 -4.83 -9.50
C SER A 341 -10.91 -4.78 -8.40
N VAL A 342 -11.34 -4.40 -7.21
CA VAL A 342 -10.49 -4.30 -6.02
C VAL A 342 -10.72 -5.51 -5.14
N SER A 343 -9.64 -6.14 -4.69
CA SER A 343 -9.68 -7.21 -3.69
C SER A 343 -8.53 -7.08 -2.71
N THR A 344 -8.80 -7.41 -1.43
CA THR A 344 -7.83 -7.29 -0.33
C THR A 344 -7.34 -8.67 0.07
N PHE A 345 -6.04 -8.87 0.04
CA PHE A 345 -5.37 -10.15 0.21
C PHE A 345 -4.16 -10.05 1.13
N SER A 346 -3.88 -11.09 1.92
CA SER A 346 -2.69 -11.20 2.76
C SER A 346 -1.84 -12.41 2.37
N PRO A 347 -0.63 -12.19 1.83
CA PRO A 347 0.35 -13.25 1.63
C PRO A 347 0.72 -13.99 2.91
N LEU A 348 0.75 -13.30 4.06
CA LEU A 348 1.09 -13.89 5.35
C LEU A 348 0.12 -15.02 5.72
N PHE A 349 -1.18 -14.78 5.61
CA PHE A 349 -2.16 -15.83 5.91
C PHE A 349 -2.18 -16.93 4.86
N ALA A 350 -1.84 -16.60 3.60
CA ALA A 350 -1.88 -17.55 2.50
C ALA A 350 -0.78 -18.63 2.55
N ILE A 351 0.37 -18.37 3.19
CA ILE A 351 1.51 -19.31 3.21
C ILE A 351 1.28 -20.53 4.11
N SER A 352 0.35 -20.47 5.05
CA SER A 352 0.06 -21.55 5.99
C SER A 352 -1.31 -22.16 5.74
N LYS A 353 -1.39 -23.50 5.65
CA LYS A 353 -2.68 -24.20 5.54
C LYS A 353 -3.64 -23.89 6.68
N ARG A 354 -3.12 -23.55 7.87
CA ARG A 354 -3.95 -23.23 9.04
C ARG A 354 -4.58 -21.85 8.96
N THR A 355 -3.94 -20.90 8.30
CA THR A 355 -4.39 -19.50 8.18
C THR A 355 -4.90 -19.15 6.79
N ALA A 356 -4.81 -20.06 5.83
CA ALA A 356 -5.18 -19.84 4.43
C ALA A 356 -6.63 -19.34 4.24
N HIS A 357 -7.56 -19.76 5.11
CA HIS A 357 -8.94 -19.29 5.12
C HIS A 357 -9.09 -17.81 5.51
N MET A 358 -8.07 -17.22 6.13
CA MET A 358 -8.01 -15.81 6.53
C MET A 358 -7.34 -14.92 5.46
N ALA A 359 -6.82 -15.51 4.37
CA ALA A 359 -6.01 -14.77 3.39
C ALA A 359 -6.78 -13.71 2.60
N TRP A 360 -8.10 -13.73 2.63
CA TRP A 360 -8.99 -12.79 1.95
C TRP A 360 -9.86 -12.03 2.92
N ARG A 361 -9.95 -10.72 2.72
CA ARG A 361 -10.99 -9.88 3.31
C ARG A 361 -12.12 -9.78 2.29
N ASN A 362 -13.36 -10.07 2.70
CA ASN A 362 -14.49 -10.20 1.78
C ASN A 362 -15.64 -9.23 2.09
N GLU A 363 -15.41 -8.24 2.94
CA GLU A 363 -16.40 -7.21 3.21
C GLU A 363 -16.56 -6.23 2.04
N ALA A 364 -17.65 -5.48 2.02
CA ALA A 364 -17.93 -4.53 0.93
C ALA A 364 -16.86 -3.44 0.78
N CYS A 365 -16.13 -3.11 1.86
CA CYS A 365 -15.00 -2.19 1.83
C CYS A 365 -13.69 -2.81 1.34
N ASP A 366 -13.65 -4.14 1.21
CA ASP A 366 -12.46 -4.91 0.85
C ASP A 366 -12.54 -5.56 -0.54
N ARG A 367 -13.77 -5.73 -1.04
CA ARG A 367 -14.02 -6.33 -2.36
C ARG A 367 -15.14 -5.58 -3.08
N PHE A 368 -14.78 -4.82 -4.10
CA PHE A 368 -15.69 -3.97 -4.86
C PHE A 368 -15.13 -3.60 -6.23
N ASP A 369 -15.97 -3.06 -7.08
CA ASP A 369 -15.58 -2.53 -8.38
C ASP A 369 -15.59 -0.99 -8.36
N ILE A 370 -14.62 -0.40 -9.05
CA ILE A 370 -14.53 1.04 -9.33
C ILE A 370 -14.76 1.24 -10.82
N THR A 371 -15.65 2.16 -11.18
CA THR A 371 -15.79 2.60 -12.58
C THR A 371 -14.95 3.85 -12.80
N VAL A 372 -14.06 3.80 -13.78
CA VAL A 372 -13.15 4.87 -14.14
C VAL A 372 -13.61 5.48 -15.47
N ALA A 373 -13.78 6.79 -15.49
CA ALA A 373 -14.17 7.53 -16.70
C ALA A 373 -13.09 7.44 -17.80
N ARG A 374 -13.51 7.57 -19.03
CA ARG A 374 -12.61 7.91 -20.16
C ARG A 374 -12.53 9.42 -20.26
N PRO A 375 -11.31 9.99 -20.43
CA PRO A 375 -11.17 11.41 -20.72
C PRO A 375 -11.86 11.81 -22.02
#